data_3315d8f5c90a41968900dd70a7fd5441
#
_entry.id   3315d8f5c90a41968900dd70a7fd5441
#
_cell.length_a   1.000
_cell.length_b   1.000
_cell.length_c   1.000
_cell.angle_alpha   90.00
_cell.angle_beta   90.00
_cell.angle_gamma   90.00
#
_symmetry.space_group_name_H-M   'P 1'
#
loop_
_entity.id
_entity.type
_entity.pdbx_description
1 polymer ?
#
loop_
_entity_poly.entity_id
_entity_poly.type
_entity_poly.pdbx_seq_one_letter_code
_entity_poly.pdbx_strand_id
1 'polypeptide(L)'
;MFGVYPLLLRGLAGLNPLTFLKKMRDPVAFAFSTASSGATIPVTLRTVEYRLGVKNSAASFTVPLGATINMDGTAMMQGVATVFIANVYGVDLSLTDYLLVVLTATLASVGTAAIPAVGLVTLTMVLGQVGLPVEGIALIIGVDRLLDMMRTAVNVTGDCAVSCIVAKSEQAFDQSVYDDPDAGSVEAATQRPPSPVPAP
;
A
#
# COMPACT_ATOMS: atom_id res chain seq x y z
N MET A 1 0.81 2.78 9.19
CA MET A 1 -0.34 3.31 8.45
C MET A 1 -0.93 4.57 9.11
N PHE A 2 -1.55 4.49 10.29
CA PHE A 2 -2.26 5.62 10.92
C PHE A 2 -1.39 6.74 11.49
N GLY A 3 -0.07 6.59 11.55
CA GLY A 3 0.87 7.63 11.98
C GLY A 3 1.61 8.24 10.80
N VAL A 4 2.34 7.41 10.04
CA VAL A 4 3.28 7.86 9.00
C VAL A 4 2.56 8.53 7.83
N TYR A 5 1.57 7.87 7.21
CA TYR A 5 0.88 8.46 6.06
C TYR A 5 0.12 9.77 6.38
N PRO A 6 -0.60 9.90 7.50
CA PRO A 6 -1.16 11.16 7.92
C PRO A 6 -0.12 12.28 8.07
N LEU A 7 1.05 11.96 8.65
CA LEU A 7 2.14 12.92 8.80
C LEU A 7 2.70 13.36 7.44
N LEU A 8 2.95 12.41 6.54
CA LEU A 8 3.45 12.70 5.19
C LEU A 8 2.44 13.53 4.36
N LEU A 9 1.15 13.16 4.38
CA LEU A 9 0.10 13.89 3.67
C LEU A 9 -0.02 15.33 4.17
N ARG A 10 0.02 15.53 5.49
CA ARG A 10 -0.07 16.87 6.06
C ARG A 10 1.20 17.68 5.84
N GLY A 11 2.38 17.06 6.00
CA GLY A 11 3.67 17.75 5.91
C GLY A 11 4.12 18.05 4.48
N LEU A 12 3.92 17.11 3.55
CA LEU A 12 4.42 17.24 2.17
C LEU A 12 3.35 17.75 1.19
N ALA A 13 2.07 17.40 1.40
CA ALA A 13 0.99 17.77 0.49
C ALA A 13 0.01 18.79 1.07
N GLY A 14 0.08 19.11 2.36
CA GLY A 14 -0.87 20.02 3.02
C GLY A 14 -2.31 19.50 3.06
N LEU A 15 -2.51 18.19 2.90
CA LEU A 15 -3.81 17.56 2.81
C LEU A 15 -4.34 17.13 4.19
N ASN A 16 -5.67 17.13 4.36
CA ASN A 16 -6.32 16.66 5.58
C ASN A 16 -6.32 15.11 5.64
N PRO A 17 -5.57 14.49 6.57
CA PRO A 17 -5.47 13.04 6.65
C PRO A 17 -6.80 12.33 6.94
N LEU A 18 -7.73 12.97 7.65
CA LEU A 18 -9.03 12.37 7.97
C LEU A 18 -9.90 12.25 6.71
N THR A 19 -9.86 13.25 5.83
CA THR A 19 -10.53 13.19 4.52
C THR A 19 -9.96 12.05 3.69
N PHE A 20 -8.62 11.92 3.64
CA PHE A 20 -7.96 10.82 2.96
C PHE A 20 -8.43 9.45 3.47
N LEU A 21 -8.34 9.20 4.78
CA LEU A 21 -8.71 7.92 5.37
C LEU A 21 -10.18 7.53 5.13
N LYS A 22 -11.10 8.51 5.17
CA LYS A 22 -12.52 8.26 4.85
C LYS A 22 -12.72 7.80 3.41
N LYS A 23 -11.98 8.38 2.47
CA LYS A 23 -12.07 8.05 1.03
C LYS A 23 -11.37 6.75 0.65
N MET A 24 -10.49 6.25 1.52
CA MET A 24 -9.74 5.00 1.32
C MET A 24 -10.55 3.73 1.60
N ARG A 25 -11.80 3.83 2.05
CA ARG A 25 -12.60 2.67 2.44
C ARG A 25 -12.68 1.60 1.36
N ASP A 26 -12.98 1.98 0.13
CA ASP A 26 -13.22 1.03 -0.97
C ASP A 26 -11.93 0.31 -1.40
N PRO A 27 -10.81 1.00 -1.73
CA PRO A 27 -9.58 0.32 -2.10
C PRO A 27 -8.99 -0.50 -0.96
N VAL A 28 -9.10 -0.07 0.29
CA VAL A 28 -8.64 -0.84 1.46
C VAL A 28 -9.46 -2.11 1.63
N ALA A 29 -10.78 -2.05 1.52
CA ALA A 29 -11.65 -3.24 1.62
C ALA A 29 -11.37 -4.23 0.49
N PHE A 30 -11.17 -3.74 -0.75
CA PHE A 30 -10.87 -4.59 -1.90
C PHE A 30 -9.47 -5.21 -1.78
N ALA A 31 -8.46 -4.43 -1.39
CA ALA A 31 -7.10 -4.90 -1.13
C ALA A 31 -7.07 -5.98 -0.04
N PHE A 32 -7.79 -5.74 1.06
CA PHE A 32 -7.93 -6.72 2.14
C PHE A 32 -8.57 -8.02 1.65
N SER A 33 -9.61 -7.95 0.83
CA SER A 33 -10.31 -9.14 0.33
C SER A 33 -9.47 -9.94 -0.66
N THR A 34 -8.73 -9.29 -1.54
CA THR A 34 -7.95 -9.95 -2.60
C THR A 34 -6.56 -10.36 -2.15
N ALA A 35 -5.98 -9.68 -1.15
CA ALA A 35 -4.57 -9.77 -0.78
C ALA A 35 -3.62 -9.58 -1.97
N SER A 36 -3.99 -8.72 -2.94
CA SER A 36 -3.22 -8.45 -4.15
C SER A 36 -3.29 -6.97 -4.52
N SER A 37 -2.17 -6.25 -4.37
CA SER A 37 -2.06 -4.86 -4.83
C SER A 37 -2.29 -4.76 -6.34
N GLY A 38 -1.81 -5.74 -7.12
CA GLY A 38 -2.01 -5.81 -8.57
C GLY A 38 -3.49 -5.94 -8.96
N ALA A 39 -4.24 -6.83 -8.30
CA ALA A 39 -5.68 -6.97 -8.53
C ALA A 39 -6.47 -5.72 -8.08
N THR A 40 -5.91 -4.93 -7.16
CA THR A 40 -6.54 -3.72 -6.62
C THR A 40 -6.28 -2.48 -7.50
N ILE A 41 -5.32 -2.51 -8.43
CA ILE A 41 -4.97 -1.34 -9.30
C ILE A 41 -6.19 -0.64 -9.89
N PRO A 42 -7.18 -1.31 -10.49
CA PRO A 42 -8.33 -0.61 -11.07
C PRO A 42 -9.15 0.18 -10.04
N VAL A 43 -9.34 -0.38 -8.84
CA VAL A 43 -10.07 0.27 -7.75
C VAL A 43 -9.25 1.42 -7.18
N THR A 44 -7.93 1.24 -7.06
CA THR A 44 -7.00 2.27 -6.60
C THR A 44 -6.99 3.45 -7.58
N LEU A 45 -6.85 3.21 -8.89
CA LEU A 45 -6.89 4.26 -9.92
C LEU A 45 -8.19 5.05 -9.84
N ARG A 46 -9.33 4.36 -9.81
CA ARG A 46 -10.63 5.02 -9.69
C ARG A 46 -10.72 5.90 -8.43
N THR A 47 -10.23 5.40 -7.29
CA THR A 47 -10.26 6.16 -6.04
C THR A 47 -9.34 7.38 -6.11
N VAL A 48 -8.13 7.21 -6.61
CA VAL A 48 -7.13 8.28 -6.71
C VAL A 48 -7.63 9.41 -7.63
N GLU A 49 -8.21 9.05 -8.77
CA GLU A 49 -8.70 10.03 -9.75
C GLU A 49 -10.00 10.71 -9.29
N TYR A 50 -11.03 9.92 -8.98
CA TYR A 50 -12.38 10.46 -8.82
C TYR A 50 -12.73 10.84 -7.38
N ARG A 51 -12.00 10.32 -6.39
CA ARG A 51 -12.25 10.65 -4.98
C ARG A 51 -11.15 11.49 -4.35
N LEU A 52 -9.89 11.26 -4.73
CA LEU A 52 -8.76 11.97 -4.16
C LEU A 52 -8.30 13.16 -5.01
N GLY A 53 -8.81 13.31 -6.24
CA GLY A 53 -8.55 14.47 -7.09
C GLY A 53 -7.18 14.47 -7.77
N VAL A 54 -6.54 13.32 -7.90
CA VAL A 54 -5.30 13.17 -8.67
C VAL A 54 -5.65 13.08 -10.16
N LYS A 55 -5.04 13.91 -11.00
CA LYS A 55 -5.24 13.85 -12.45
C LYS A 55 -4.72 12.54 -13.03
N ASN A 56 -5.39 12.01 -14.07
CA ASN A 56 -5.02 10.76 -14.73
C ASN A 56 -3.55 10.72 -15.17
N SER A 57 -2.98 11.85 -15.61
CA SER A 57 -1.57 11.95 -16.00
C SER A 57 -0.58 11.54 -14.89
N ALA A 58 -0.92 11.78 -13.62
CA ALA A 58 -0.12 11.33 -12.48
C ALA A 58 -0.58 9.95 -11.98
N ALA A 59 -1.89 9.70 -11.88
CA ALA A 59 -2.46 8.46 -11.35
C ALA A 59 -2.04 7.24 -12.18
N SER A 60 -2.10 7.32 -13.52
CA SER A 60 -1.75 6.23 -14.43
C SER A 60 -0.30 5.78 -14.34
N PHE A 61 0.58 6.60 -13.81
CA PHE A 61 1.97 6.27 -13.53
C PHE A 61 2.19 5.85 -12.08
N THR A 62 1.72 6.66 -11.12
CA THR A 62 2.04 6.47 -9.70
C THR A 62 1.40 5.21 -9.11
N VAL A 63 0.19 4.86 -9.51
CA VAL A 63 -0.53 3.70 -8.95
C VAL A 63 0.08 2.36 -9.41
N PRO A 64 0.29 2.09 -10.71
CA PRO A 64 0.95 0.85 -11.14
C PRO A 64 2.39 0.74 -10.62
N LEU A 65 3.14 1.84 -10.58
CA LEU A 65 4.48 1.87 -10.04
C LEU A 65 4.47 1.56 -8.53
N GLY A 66 3.58 2.20 -7.77
CA GLY A 66 3.40 1.97 -6.33
C GLY A 66 3.09 0.51 -6.03
N ALA A 67 2.19 -0.11 -6.77
CA ALA A 67 1.83 -1.53 -6.59
C ALA A 67 3.02 -2.50 -6.65
N THR A 68 4.17 -2.06 -7.20
CA THR A 68 5.39 -2.88 -7.31
C THR A 68 6.54 -2.40 -6.43
N ILE A 69 6.63 -1.10 -6.11
CA ILE A 69 7.77 -0.57 -5.36
C ILE A 69 7.41 -0.04 -3.97
N ASN A 70 6.15 0.28 -3.72
CA ASN A 70 5.68 0.80 -2.43
C ASN A 70 5.05 -0.32 -1.60
N MET A 71 5.88 -1.24 -1.13
CA MET A 71 5.48 -2.44 -0.41
C MET A 71 5.75 -2.33 1.10
N ASP A 72 5.36 -1.21 1.71
CA ASP A 72 5.63 -0.89 3.12
C ASP A 72 5.08 -1.93 4.09
N GLY A 73 3.84 -2.42 3.84
CA GLY A 73 3.24 -3.47 4.65
C GLY A 73 4.01 -4.78 4.57
N THR A 74 4.58 -5.09 3.39
CA THR A 74 5.41 -6.27 3.19
C THR A 74 6.73 -6.15 3.96
N ALA A 75 7.42 -5.02 3.86
CA ALA A 75 8.67 -4.79 4.60
C ALA A 75 8.45 -4.85 6.12
N MET A 76 7.39 -4.23 6.64
CA MET A 76 7.03 -4.29 8.05
C MET A 76 6.74 -5.72 8.52
N MET A 77 5.97 -6.48 7.75
CA MET A 77 5.67 -7.88 8.07
C MET A 77 6.94 -8.73 8.11
N GLN A 78 7.84 -8.56 7.14
CA GLN A 78 9.11 -9.28 7.12
C GLN A 78 9.99 -8.97 8.34
N GLY A 79 10.06 -7.71 8.76
CA GLY A 79 10.79 -7.32 9.96
C GLY A 79 10.22 -7.97 11.22
N VAL A 80 8.89 -7.89 11.41
CA VAL A 80 8.21 -8.49 12.58
C VAL A 80 8.35 -10.02 12.56
N ALA A 81 8.17 -10.65 11.40
CA ALA A 81 8.29 -12.09 11.23
C ALA A 81 9.71 -12.60 11.57
N THR A 82 10.74 -11.86 11.11
CA THR A 82 12.14 -12.21 11.39
C THR A 82 12.43 -12.18 12.89
N VAL A 83 12.00 -11.12 13.59
CA VAL A 83 12.19 -11.02 15.05
C VAL A 83 11.39 -12.10 15.78
N PHE A 84 10.17 -12.40 15.35
CA PHE A 84 9.37 -13.49 15.92
C PHE A 84 10.07 -14.85 15.77
N ILE A 85 10.56 -15.16 14.57
CA ILE A 85 11.30 -16.41 14.31
C ILE A 85 12.58 -16.47 15.14
N ALA A 86 13.36 -15.40 15.21
CA ALA A 86 14.56 -15.33 16.04
C ALA A 86 14.26 -15.67 17.50
N ASN A 87 13.20 -15.09 18.07
CA ASN A 87 12.78 -15.38 19.44
C ASN A 87 12.38 -16.85 19.65
N VAL A 88 11.65 -17.45 18.68
CA VAL A 88 11.25 -18.86 18.80
C VAL A 88 12.45 -19.81 18.75
N TYR A 89 13.45 -19.48 17.93
CA TYR A 89 14.69 -20.26 17.83
C TYR A 89 15.73 -19.92 18.90
N GLY A 90 15.44 -18.97 19.79
CA GLY A 90 16.37 -18.55 20.86
C GLY A 90 17.62 -17.83 20.32
N VAL A 91 17.51 -17.16 19.18
CA VAL A 91 18.59 -16.41 18.57
C VAL A 91 18.48 -14.93 18.95
N ASP A 92 19.50 -14.42 19.65
CA ASP A 92 19.59 -13.00 20.01
C ASP A 92 20.11 -12.21 18.82
N LEU A 93 19.27 -11.30 18.30
CA LEU A 93 19.65 -10.39 17.23
C LEU A 93 20.43 -9.20 17.81
N SER A 94 21.61 -8.93 17.26
CA SER A 94 22.38 -7.72 17.57
C SER A 94 21.77 -6.48 16.89
N LEU A 95 22.20 -5.28 17.28
CA LEU A 95 21.79 -4.04 16.60
C LEU A 95 22.13 -4.07 15.10
N THR A 96 23.27 -4.67 14.74
CA THR A 96 23.66 -4.84 13.32
C THR A 96 22.68 -5.73 12.58
N ASP A 97 22.22 -6.82 13.20
CA ASP A 97 21.22 -7.71 12.58
C ASP A 97 19.89 -6.99 12.38
N TYR A 98 19.43 -6.19 13.34
CA TYR A 98 18.23 -5.36 13.15
C TYR A 98 18.37 -4.38 11.98
N LEU A 99 19.52 -3.74 11.82
CA LEU A 99 19.77 -2.84 10.69
C LEU A 99 19.79 -3.60 9.36
N LEU A 100 20.40 -4.80 9.34
CA LEU A 100 20.40 -5.67 8.18
C LEU A 100 18.98 -6.14 7.83
N VAL A 101 18.17 -6.52 8.82
CA VAL A 101 16.75 -6.87 8.61
C VAL A 101 15.99 -5.71 7.97
N VAL A 102 16.11 -4.50 8.50
CA VAL A 102 15.43 -3.32 7.94
C VAL A 102 15.86 -3.07 6.50
N LEU A 103 17.17 -3.07 6.24
CA LEU A 103 17.71 -2.86 4.89
C LEU A 103 17.25 -3.95 3.92
N THR A 104 17.40 -5.22 4.31
CA THR A 104 17.08 -6.36 3.43
C THR A 104 15.57 -6.45 3.19
N ALA A 105 14.74 -6.26 4.22
CA ALA A 105 13.29 -6.26 4.07
C ALA A 105 12.82 -5.13 3.14
N THR A 106 13.41 -3.94 3.26
CA THR A 106 13.10 -2.81 2.38
C THR A 106 13.51 -3.13 0.93
N LEU A 107 14.71 -3.62 0.70
CA LEU A 107 15.19 -3.97 -0.64
C LEU A 107 14.42 -5.15 -1.24
N ALA A 108 14.12 -6.19 -0.45
CA ALA A 108 13.35 -7.35 -0.89
C ALA A 108 11.89 -7.01 -1.18
N SER A 109 11.32 -6.02 -0.52
CA SER A 109 9.94 -5.57 -0.78
C SER A 109 9.82 -4.77 -2.08
N VAL A 110 10.86 -4.00 -2.45
CA VAL A 110 10.90 -3.26 -3.71
C VAL A 110 11.02 -4.23 -4.89
N GLY A 111 10.15 -4.12 -5.88
CA GLY A 111 10.14 -5.02 -7.03
C GLY A 111 9.52 -6.40 -6.76
N THR A 112 8.97 -6.60 -5.57
CA THR A 112 8.18 -7.79 -5.27
C THR A 112 6.91 -7.80 -6.13
N ALA A 113 6.56 -8.96 -6.70
CA ALA A 113 5.34 -9.09 -7.49
C ALA A 113 4.10 -8.78 -6.63
N ALA A 114 3.18 -8.00 -7.19
CA ALA A 114 1.96 -7.55 -6.49
C ALA A 114 0.87 -8.65 -6.41
N ILE A 115 1.28 -9.89 -6.09
CA ILE A 115 0.44 -11.10 -6.00
C ILE A 115 0.40 -11.65 -4.57
N PRO A 116 -0.64 -12.44 -4.23
CA PRO A 116 -0.76 -13.03 -2.90
C PRO A 116 0.42 -13.93 -2.51
N ALA A 117 0.71 -14.01 -1.21
CA ALA A 117 1.71 -14.87 -0.57
C ALA A 117 3.18 -14.62 -0.96
N VAL A 118 3.48 -13.68 -1.86
CA VAL A 118 4.86 -13.41 -2.29
C VAL A 118 5.77 -12.93 -1.15
N GLY A 119 5.21 -12.31 -0.12
CA GLY A 119 5.97 -11.87 1.05
C GLY A 119 6.63 -13.00 1.84
N LEU A 120 6.08 -14.22 1.81
CA LEU A 120 6.75 -15.40 2.40
C LEU A 120 7.98 -15.81 1.59
N VAL A 121 7.89 -15.71 0.26
CA VAL A 121 9.03 -16.03 -0.62
C VAL A 121 10.18 -15.07 -0.36
N THR A 122 9.91 -13.77 -0.30
CA THR A 122 10.94 -12.76 -0.04
C THR A 122 11.42 -12.74 1.41
N LEU A 123 10.63 -13.25 2.37
CA LEU A 123 11.06 -13.44 3.76
C LEU A 123 12.24 -14.40 3.86
N THR A 124 12.36 -15.39 2.96
CA THR A 124 13.53 -16.32 2.94
C THR A 124 14.85 -15.56 2.80
N MET A 125 14.86 -14.48 1.99
CA MET A 125 16.05 -13.64 1.80
C MET A 125 16.42 -12.90 3.09
N VAL A 126 15.42 -12.38 3.80
CA VAL A 126 15.64 -11.63 5.04
C VAL A 126 16.17 -12.56 6.15
N LEU A 127 15.57 -13.76 6.30
CA LEU A 127 16.03 -14.76 7.27
C LEU A 127 17.46 -15.21 6.98
N GLY A 128 17.77 -15.50 5.71
CA GLY A 128 19.11 -15.93 5.30
C GLY A 128 20.19 -14.87 5.58
N GLN A 129 19.84 -13.57 5.49
CA GLN A 129 20.77 -12.47 5.75
C GLN A 129 21.23 -12.40 7.21
N VAL A 130 20.40 -12.82 8.16
CA VAL A 130 20.73 -12.84 9.59
C VAL A 130 20.97 -14.25 10.12
N GLY A 131 21.16 -15.23 9.23
CA GLY A 131 21.49 -16.61 9.59
C GLY A 131 20.37 -17.38 10.30
N LEU A 132 19.12 -16.97 10.14
CA LEU A 132 17.97 -17.69 10.69
C LEU A 132 17.52 -18.82 9.76
N PRO A 133 17.02 -19.94 10.32
CA PRO A 133 16.55 -21.07 9.52
C PRO A 133 15.28 -20.70 8.75
N VAL A 134 15.26 -20.98 7.45
CA VAL A 134 14.11 -20.69 6.57
C VAL A 134 12.89 -21.55 6.92
N GLU A 135 13.10 -22.67 7.60
CA GLU A 135 12.05 -23.54 8.15
C GLU A 135 11.15 -22.79 9.15
N GLY A 136 11.66 -21.72 9.76
CA GLY A 136 10.88 -20.83 10.63
C GLY A 136 9.65 -20.21 9.96
N ILE A 137 9.62 -20.15 8.63
CA ILE A 137 8.44 -19.70 7.87
C ILE A 137 7.22 -20.58 8.16
N ALA A 138 7.42 -21.88 8.46
CA ALA A 138 6.34 -22.78 8.81
C ALA A 138 5.52 -22.31 10.03
N LEU A 139 6.13 -21.54 10.93
CA LEU A 139 5.45 -20.96 12.10
C LEU A 139 4.43 -19.87 11.73
N ILE A 140 4.61 -19.25 10.57
CA ILE A 140 3.82 -18.09 10.13
C ILE A 140 2.80 -18.49 9.05
N ILE A 141 3.08 -19.53 8.27
CA ILE A 141 2.29 -19.90 7.09
C ILE A 141 0.79 -20.11 7.43
N GLY A 142 0.48 -20.59 8.63
CA GLY A 142 -0.89 -20.83 9.08
C GLY A 142 -1.72 -19.54 9.27
N VAL A 143 -1.07 -18.40 9.50
CA VAL A 143 -1.70 -17.09 9.69
C VAL A 143 -1.38 -16.12 8.55
N ASP A 144 -0.52 -16.52 7.61
CA ASP A 144 -0.03 -15.64 6.54
C ASP A 144 -1.17 -15.05 5.72
N ARG A 145 -2.24 -15.81 5.46
CA ARG A 145 -3.37 -15.27 4.69
C ARG A 145 -3.94 -13.99 5.31
N LEU A 146 -4.12 -13.96 6.63
CA LEU A 146 -4.62 -12.79 7.34
C LEU A 146 -3.59 -11.65 7.32
N LEU A 147 -2.31 -11.98 7.52
CA LEU A 147 -1.22 -11.02 7.46
C LEU A 147 -1.10 -10.42 6.06
N ASP A 148 -1.26 -11.24 5.01
CA ASP A 148 -1.24 -10.80 3.61
C ASP A 148 -2.37 -9.82 3.29
N MET A 149 -3.58 -10.10 3.75
CA MET A 149 -4.72 -9.19 3.62
C MET A 149 -4.43 -7.82 4.27
N MET A 150 -3.87 -7.83 5.48
CA MET A 150 -3.53 -6.60 6.22
C MET A 150 -2.40 -5.81 5.56
N ARG A 151 -1.30 -6.48 5.17
CA ARG A 151 -0.16 -5.81 4.52
C ARG A 151 -0.54 -5.22 3.18
N THR A 152 -1.39 -5.89 2.40
CA THR A 152 -1.88 -5.38 1.12
C THR A 152 -2.71 -4.12 1.29
N ALA A 153 -3.58 -4.07 2.31
CA ALA A 153 -4.32 -2.86 2.65
C ALA A 153 -3.40 -1.69 3.01
N VAL A 154 -2.28 -1.96 3.70
CA VAL A 154 -1.26 -0.95 4.00
C VAL A 154 -0.56 -0.47 2.72
N ASN A 155 -0.11 -1.40 1.86
CA ASN A 155 0.56 -1.08 0.61
C ASN A 155 -0.30 -0.18 -0.28
N VAL A 156 -1.56 -0.56 -0.53
CA VAL A 156 -2.51 0.23 -1.34
C VAL A 156 -2.80 1.61 -0.72
N THR A 157 -2.82 1.70 0.61
CA THR A 157 -2.95 3.01 1.28
C THR A 157 -1.74 3.89 1.01
N GLY A 158 -0.53 3.33 1.04
CA GLY A 158 0.69 4.01 0.68
C GLY A 158 0.68 4.49 -0.78
N ASP A 159 0.26 3.63 -1.71
CA ASP A 159 0.14 3.97 -3.14
C ASP A 159 -0.72 5.22 -3.35
N CYS A 160 -1.88 5.27 -2.70
CA CYS A 160 -2.77 6.42 -2.77
C CYS A 160 -2.17 7.67 -2.11
N ALA A 161 -1.49 7.52 -0.97
CA ALA A 161 -0.87 8.65 -0.29
C ALA A 161 0.27 9.25 -1.12
N VAL A 162 1.15 8.41 -1.67
CA VAL A 162 2.23 8.83 -2.57
C VAL A 162 1.68 9.47 -3.83
N SER A 163 0.62 8.90 -4.43
CA SER A 163 -0.04 9.51 -5.60
C SER A 163 -0.54 10.92 -5.33
N CYS A 164 -1.15 11.16 -4.16
CA CYS A 164 -1.57 12.51 -3.75
C CYS A 164 -0.39 13.46 -3.58
N ILE A 165 0.70 13.01 -2.94
CA ILE A 165 1.90 13.83 -2.70
C ILE A 165 2.56 14.21 -4.03
N VAL A 166 2.76 13.23 -4.93
CA VAL A 166 3.34 13.46 -6.26
C VAL A 166 2.45 14.40 -7.08
N ALA A 167 1.14 14.15 -7.11
CA ALA A 167 0.22 15.00 -7.85
C ALA A 167 0.22 16.46 -7.36
N LYS A 168 0.38 16.66 -6.04
CA LYS A 168 0.54 18.01 -5.47
C LYS A 168 1.82 18.68 -5.94
N SER A 169 2.94 17.98 -5.96
CA SER A 169 4.22 18.54 -6.41
C SER A 169 4.22 18.85 -7.91
N GLU A 170 3.53 18.02 -8.71
CA GLU A 170 3.42 18.17 -10.17
C GLU A 170 2.26 19.06 -10.64
N GLN A 171 1.55 19.73 -9.73
CA GLN A 171 0.37 20.55 -10.05
C GLN A 171 -0.75 19.76 -10.79
N ALA A 172 -0.75 18.46 -10.59
CA ALA A 172 -1.70 17.50 -11.16
C ALA A 172 -2.77 17.07 -10.13
N PHE A 173 -3.20 17.99 -9.26
CA PHE A 173 -4.12 17.72 -8.16
C PHE A 173 -5.30 18.68 -8.18
N ASP A 174 -6.50 18.15 -7.96
CA ASP A 174 -7.74 18.91 -7.83
C ASP A 174 -8.20 18.93 -6.37
N GLN A 175 -7.99 20.07 -5.70
CA GLN A 175 -8.35 20.23 -4.30
C GLN A 175 -9.87 20.18 -4.08
N SER A 176 -10.66 20.64 -5.05
CA SER A 176 -12.12 20.66 -4.92
C SER A 176 -12.71 19.26 -4.86
N VAL A 177 -12.17 18.33 -5.66
CA VAL A 177 -12.52 16.89 -5.60
C VAL A 177 -12.09 16.27 -4.28
N TYR A 178 -10.91 16.64 -3.78
CA TYR A 178 -10.43 16.10 -2.51
C TYR A 178 -11.28 16.53 -1.32
N ASP A 179 -11.72 17.77 -1.30
CA ASP A 179 -12.50 18.34 -0.18
C ASP A 179 -13.99 17.99 -0.25
N ASP A 180 -14.50 17.58 -1.42
CA ASP A 180 -15.87 17.10 -1.58
C ASP A 180 -16.00 15.65 -1.01
N PRO A 181 -16.78 15.44 0.08
CA PRO A 181 -16.92 14.12 0.71
C PRO A 181 -17.60 13.10 -0.22
N ASP A 182 -18.45 13.55 -1.15
CA ASP A 182 -19.24 12.69 -2.02
C ASP A 182 -18.61 12.47 -3.40
N ALA A 183 -17.47 13.14 -3.70
CA ALA A 183 -16.77 12.97 -4.95
C ALA A 183 -16.51 11.50 -5.28
N GLY A 184 -16.92 11.07 -6.47
CA GLY A 184 -16.69 9.70 -7.00
C GLY A 184 -17.39 8.58 -6.22
N SER A 185 -18.35 8.90 -5.33
CA SER A 185 -19.20 7.89 -4.70
C SER A 185 -20.14 7.24 -5.71
N VAL A 186 -20.60 6.00 -5.43
CA VAL A 186 -21.52 5.28 -6.32
C VAL A 186 -22.85 6.07 -6.44
N GLU A 187 -23.27 6.74 -5.38
CA GLU A 187 -24.46 7.59 -5.35
C GLU A 187 -24.31 8.83 -6.25
N ALA A 188 -23.16 9.48 -6.24
CA ALA A 188 -22.86 10.59 -7.15
C ALA A 188 -22.78 10.15 -8.63
N ALA A 189 -22.36 8.93 -8.89
CA ALA A 189 -22.33 8.38 -10.25
C ALA A 189 -23.73 8.08 -10.81
N THR A 190 -24.67 7.67 -9.95
CA THR A 190 -26.07 7.40 -10.32
C THR A 190 -26.89 8.68 -10.52
N GLN A 191 -26.48 9.80 -9.95
CA GLN A 191 -27.13 11.10 -10.06
C GLN A 191 -26.62 11.96 -11.23
N ARG A 192 -25.52 11.56 -11.89
CA ARG A 192 -25.08 12.27 -13.11
C ARG A 192 -25.99 11.91 -14.28
N PRO A 193 -26.56 12.91 -14.96
CA PRO A 193 -27.25 12.64 -16.22
C PRO A 193 -26.27 11.99 -17.23
N PRO A 194 -26.75 11.08 -18.07
CA PRO A 194 -25.89 10.47 -19.09
C PRO A 194 -25.22 11.56 -19.92
N SER A 195 -23.91 11.45 -20.13
CA SER A 195 -23.17 12.35 -20.98
C SER A 195 -23.85 12.38 -22.37
N PRO A 196 -24.03 13.56 -23.01
CA PRO A 196 -24.58 13.62 -24.35
C PRO A 196 -23.73 12.74 -25.27
N VAL A 197 -24.37 11.81 -25.97
CA VAL A 197 -23.74 10.99 -27.00
C VAL A 197 -23.20 11.97 -28.05
N PRO A 198 -21.90 11.89 -28.44
CA PRO A 198 -21.40 12.72 -29.53
C PRO A 198 -22.25 12.46 -30.76
N ALA A 199 -22.72 13.55 -31.37
CA ALA A 199 -23.47 13.47 -32.63
C ALA A 199 -22.60 12.82 -33.71
N PRO A 200 -23.22 12.00 -34.62
CA PRO A 200 -22.50 11.30 -35.67
C PRO A 200 -21.80 12.24 -36.64
#